data_1192ab68eeba1ed9efcffc9270ecca5a
#
_entry.id   1192ab68eeba1ed9efcffc9270ecca5a
#
_cell.length_a   1.000
_cell.length_b   1.000
_cell.length_c   1.000
_cell.angle_alpha   90.00
_cell.angle_beta   90.00
_cell.angle_gamma   90.00
#
_symmetry.space_group_name_H-M   'P 1'
#
loop_
_entity.id
_entity.type
_entity.pdbx_description
1 polymer ?
#
loop_
_entity_poly.entity_id
_entity_poly.type
_entity_poly.pdbx_seq_one_letter_code
_entity_poly.pdbx_strand_id
1 'polypeptide(L)'
;SSIRGFADIARVLPAIAGNKRGERLVEGAFASRARLEGNGVGYGTIAASGAHACILHWVTNDGVVNNGDLILIDAGVERDSYYTADVTRTLPVDGTFTLIQRKVYEAVREAADAAFAIVKPGITFRDVHNTAMGVIAKKTAEWGLIPVTAEEALLPENGHHRRYMVHGTSHHLGIDVHDCSQARREMYMDGIVEEGMIFTIEPGLYFQPDDLTVPKEYRGIGVRIEDDILVTANGAENLTIALPR
;
A
#
# COMPACT_ATOMS: atom_id res chain seq x y z
N SER A 1 -2.02 -18.12 1.08
CA SER A 1 -3.01 -17.88 2.15
C SER A 1 -3.59 -16.47 2.04
N SER A 2 -2.79 -15.40 2.04
CA SER A 2 -3.27 -14.00 1.95
C SER A 2 -4.16 -13.77 0.73
N ILE A 3 -3.79 -14.25 -0.46
CA ILE A 3 -4.62 -14.14 -1.67
C ILE A 3 -6.04 -14.71 -1.45
N ARG A 4 -6.17 -15.85 -0.75
CA ARG A 4 -7.48 -16.41 -0.41
C ARG A 4 -8.22 -15.59 0.62
N GLY A 5 -7.51 -14.96 1.56
CA GLY A 5 -8.10 -14.02 2.52
C GLY A 5 -8.72 -12.81 1.81
N PHE A 6 -8.04 -12.24 0.84
CA PHE A 6 -8.60 -11.17 0.01
C PHE A 6 -9.79 -11.63 -0.85
N ALA A 7 -9.77 -12.87 -1.34
CA ALA A 7 -10.93 -13.44 -2.02
C ALA A 7 -12.15 -13.60 -1.09
N ASP A 8 -11.94 -13.93 0.17
CA ASP A 8 -13.01 -13.98 1.17
C ASP A 8 -13.56 -12.58 1.48
N ILE A 9 -12.70 -11.56 1.58
CA ILE A 9 -13.10 -10.16 1.70
C ILE A 9 -13.96 -9.75 0.49
N ALA A 10 -13.50 -10.03 -0.73
CA ALA A 10 -14.24 -9.66 -1.95
C ALA A 10 -15.65 -10.26 -2.00
N ARG A 11 -15.87 -11.43 -1.39
CA ARG A 11 -17.20 -12.04 -1.29
C ARG A 11 -18.12 -11.34 -0.29
N VAL A 12 -17.59 -10.82 0.80
CA VAL A 12 -18.41 -10.16 1.84
C VAL A 12 -18.64 -8.68 1.55
N LEU A 13 -17.73 -8.04 0.82
CA LEU A 13 -17.74 -6.60 0.57
C LEU A 13 -19.09 -6.07 0.01
N PRO A 14 -19.74 -6.70 -0.99
CA PRO A 14 -21.01 -6.22 -1.50
C PRO A 14 -22.16 -6.23 -0.47
N ALA A 15 -22.07 -7.09 0.55
CA ALA A 15 -23.12 -7.28 1.55
C ALA A 15 -22.95 -6.38 2.78
N ILE A 16 -21.83 -5.70 2.94
CA ILE A 16 -21.52 -4.93 4.15
C ILE A 16 -21.70 -3.42 3.98
N ALA A 17 -21.99 -2.95 2.77
CA ALA A 17 -22.26 -1.54 2.52
C ALA A 17 -23.40 -1.02 3.40
N GLY A 18 -23.15 0.11 4.11
CA GLY A 18 -24.05 0.68 5.10
C GLY A 18 -23.99 0.02 6.49
N ASN A 19 -23.20 -1.04 6.68
CA ASN A 19 -23.06 -1.67 7.98
C ASN A 19 -22.19 -0.80 8.90
N LYS A 20 -22.70 -0.52 10.10
CA LYS A 20 -22.01 0.32 11.10
C LYS A 20 -20.68 -0.24 11.59
N ARG A 21 -20.41 -1.52 11.36
CA ARG A 21 -19.15 -2.20 11.68
C ARG A 21 -18.56 -2.89 10.44
N GLY A 22 -18.74 -2.27 9.27
CA GLY A 22 -18.30 -2.83 8.00
C GLY A 22 -16.81 -3.14 7.94
N GLU A 23 -15.97 -2.26 8.48
CA GLU A 23 -14.52 -2.47 8.56
C GLU A 23 -14.17 -3.72 9.39
N ARG A 24 -14.86 -3.94 10.55
CA ARG A 24 -14.65 -5.16 11.36
C ARG A 24 -15.11 -6.44 10.69
N LEU A 25 -16.09 -6.36 9.82
CA LEU A 25 -16.52 -7.53 9.04
C LEU A 25 -15.46 -7.92 8.01
N VAL A 26 -14.80 -6.93 7.40
CA VAL A 26 -13.66 -7.14 6.50
C VAL A 26 -12.48 -7.76 7.25
N GLU A 27 -12.09 -7.16 8.38
CA GLU A 27 -11.05 -7.69 9.28
C GLU A 27 -11.34 -9.15 9.68
N GLY A 28 -12.57 -9.43 10.15
CA GLY A 28 -12.98 -10.76 10.59
C GLY A 28 -12.97 -11.79 9.47
N ALA A 29 -13.33 -11.42 8.24
CA ALA A 29 -13.27 -12.30 7.07
C ALA A 29 -11.83 -12.73 6.78
N PHE A 30 -10.88 -11.77 6.81
CA PHE A 30 -9.46 -12.08 6.62
C PHE A 30 -8.89 -12.91 7.78
N ALA A 31 -9.14 -12.49 9.03
CA ALA A 31 -8.64 -13.16 10.23
C ALA A 31 -9.08 -14.63 10.32
N SER A 32 -10.32 -14.92 9.91
CA SER A 32 -10.82 -16.31 9.84
C SER A 32 -9.98 -17.16 8.87
N ARG A 33 -9.66 -16.63 7.70
CA ARG A 33 -8.79 -17.32 6.72
C ARG A 33 -7.36 -17.45 7.23
N ALA A 34 -6.82 -16.41 7.82
CA ALA A 34 -5.48 -16.40 8.36
C ALA A 34 -5.30 -17.48 9.44
N ARG A 35 -6.29 -17.60 10.34
CA ARG A 35 -6.26 -18.62 11.39
C ARG A 35 -6.46 -20.04 10.87
N LEU A 36 -7.23 -20.21 9.79
CA LEU A 36 -7.45 -21.52 9.18
C LEU A 36 -6.18 -22.05 8.47
N GLU A 37 -5.37 -21.16 7.91
CA GLU A 37 -4.27 -21.54 7.01
C GLU A 37 -2.87 -21.22 7.54
N GLY A 38 -2.76 -20.63 8.71
CA GLY A 38 -1.50 -20.27 9.37
C GLY A 38 -1.68 -20.05 10.87
N ASN A 39 -0.70 -19.39 11.48
CA ASN A 39 -0.75 -19.05 12.91
C ASN A 39 -1.80 -17.97 13.20
N GLY A 40 -2.13 -17.14 12.21
CA GLY A 40 -3.05 -16.03 12.31
C GLY A 40 -2.66 -14.90 11.35
N VAL A 41 -3.05 -13.68 11.70
CA VAL A 41 -2.57 -12.48 11.01
C VAL A 41 -1.15 -12.16 11.47
N GLY A 42 -0.30 -11.71 10.55
CA GLY A 42 1.09 -11.35 10.85
C GLY A 42 1.21 -10.00 11.57
N TYR A 43 0.18 -9.16 11.44
CA TYR A 43 0.09 -7.84 12.06
C TYR A 43 -1.38 -7.42 12.17
N GLY A 44 -1.65 -6.30 12.84
CA GLY A 44 -3.02 -5.77 12.95
C GLY A 44 -3.56 -5.39 11.58
N THR A 45 -4.57 -6.11 11.11
CA THR A 45 -5.23 -5.85 9.82
C THR A 45 -5.76 -4.42 9.77
N ILE A 46 -5.51 -3.72 8.67
CA ILE A 46 -6.08 -2.42 8.37
C ILE A 46 -7.25 -2.64 7.40
N ALA A 47 -8.44 -2.19 7.79
CA ALA A 47 -9.62 -2.16 6.94
C ALA A 47 -10.22 -0.76 7.00
N ALA A 48 -9.72 0.14 6.15
CA ALA A 48 -9.95 1.57 6.23
C ALA A 48 -10.88 2.06 5.11
N SER A 49 -12.13 2.35 5.42
CA SER A 49 -13.12 2.84 4.46
C SER A 49 -13.16 4.38 4.42
N GLY A 50 -13.28 4.94 3.24
CA GLY A 50 -13.38 6.39 3.03
C GLY A 50 -12.16 7.13 3.61
N ALA A 51 -12.39 8.14 4.42
CA ALA A 51 -11.34 8.99 5.00
C ALA A 51 -10.40 8.25 5.97
N HIS A 52 -10.80 7.13 6.55
CA HIS A 52 -9.93 6.30 7.37
C HIS A 52 -8.72 5.80 6.59
N ALA A 53 -8.84 5.61 5.27
CA ALA A 53 -7.72 5.25 4.40
C ALA A 53 -6.58 6.29 4.37
N CYS A 54 -6.80 7.51 4.86
CA CYS A 54 -5.76 8.52 5.02
C CYS A 54 -4.97 8.37 6.34
N ILE A 55 -5.34 7.42 7.21
CA ILE A 55 -4.63 7.09 8.45
C ILE A 55 -3.87 5.80 8.21
N LEU A 56 -2.54 5.88 8.11
CA LEU A 56 -1.68 4.77 7.62
C LEU A 56 -1.91 3.45 8.34
N HIS A 57 -2.01 3.47 9.67
CA HIS A 57 -2.23 2.30 10.51
C HIS A 57 -3.59 2.35 11.20
N TRP A 58 -4.68 2.42 10.42
CA TRP A 58 -6.04 2.37 10.91
C TRP A 58 -6.41 0.93 11.32
N VAL A 59 -6.00 0.52 12.51
CA VAL A 59 -6.27 -0.82 13.06
C VAL A 59 -7.48 -0.87 13.98
N THR A 60 -8.15 0.25 14.22
CA THR A 60 -9.36 0.34 15.03
C THR A 60 -10.54 -0.34 14.33
N ASN A 61 -10.62 -0.22 13.02
CA ASN A 61 -11.58 -0.88 12.14
C ASN A 61 -13.03 -0.76 12.62
N ASP A 62 -13.44 0.41 13.11
CA ASP A 62 -14.78 0.62 13.69
C ASP A 62 -15.71 1.45 12.81
N GLY A 63 -15.29 1.74 11.59
CA GLY A 63 -16.01 2.56 10.63
C GLY A 63 -17.12 1.84 9.87
N VAL A 64 -17.98 2.67 9.31
CA VAL A 64 -19.00 2.26 8.33
C VAL A 64 -18.37 2.13 6.96
N VAL A 65 -18.71 1.08 6.23
CA VAL A 65 -18.34 0.93 4.81
C VAL A 65 -19.51 1.41 3.96
N ASN A 66 -19.33 2.48 3.17
CA ASN A 66 -20.41 3.05 2.37
C ASN A 66 -20.19 2.84 0.86
N ASN A 67 -21.28 2.71 0.11
CA ASN A 67 -21.23 2.80 -1.35
C ASN A 67 -20.64 4.15 -1.78
N GLY A 68 -19.80 4.14 -2.81
CA GLY A 68 -19.09 5.31 -3.31
C GLY A 68 -17.76 5.60 -2.62
N ASP A 69 -17.49 4.97 -1.45
CA ASP A 69 -16.18 5.03 -0.81
C ASP A 69 -15.19 4.06 -1.46
N LEU A 70 -13.90 4.34 -1.28
CA LEU A 70 -12.85 3.34 -1.38
C LEU A 70 -12.69 2.66 -0.02
N ILE A 71 -12.27 1.39 -0.05
CA ILE A 71 -11.78 0.69 1.14
C ILE A 71 -10.34 0.24 0.87
N LEU A 72 -9.42 0.69 1.71
CA LEU A 72 -8.03 0.25 1.74
C LEU A 72 -7.93 -0.90 2.75
N ILE A 73 -7.43 -2.03 2.29
CA ILE A 73 -7.26 -3.24 3.11
C ILE A 73 -5.81 -3.63 3.04
N ASP A 74 -5.19 -3.72 4.21
CA ASP A 74 -3.79 -4.10 4.37
C ASP A 74 -3.73 -5.25 5.38
N ALA A 75 -3.33 -6.44 4.90
CA ALA A 75 -3.45 -7.67 5.65
C ALA A 75 -2.49 -8.77 5.16
N GLY A 76 -1.82 -9.41 6.08
CA GLY A 76 -0.90 -10.52 5.84
C GLY A 76 -1.15 -11.72 6.74
N VAL A 77 -0.92 -12.92 6.23
CA VAL A 77 -1.01 -14.17 6.99
C VAL A 77 0.38 -14.55 7.48
N GLU A 78 0.54 -14.78 8.79
CA GLU A 78 1.70 -15.47 9.33
C GLU A 78 1.55 -16.97 9.12
N ARG A 79 2.55 -17.60 8.50
CA ARG A 79 2.57 -19.03 8.22
C ARG A 79 3.14 -19.82 9.42
N ASP A 80 2.98 -21.14 9.38
CA ASP A 80 3.54 -22.07 10.38
C ASP A 80 5.07 -21.95 10.48
N SER A 81 5.73 -21.44 9.45
CA SER A 81 7.16 -21.11 9.41
C SER A 81 7.51 -19.79 10.11
N TYR A 82 6.51 -19.07 10.63
CA TYR A 82 6.61 -17.72 11.19
C TYR A 82 6.91 -16.61 10.18
N TYR A 83 7.10 -16.93 8.90
CA TYR A 83 7.16 -15.91 7.86
C TYR A 83 5.79 -15.30 7.62
N THR A 84 5.75 -13.99 7.50
CA THR A 84 4.52 -13.24 7.19
C THR A 84 4.53 -12.73 5.76
N ALA A 85 3.35 -12.54 5.19
CA ALA A 85 3.12 -11.77 3.97
C ALA A 85 2.62 -10.38 4.35
N ASP A 86 2.76 -9.42 3.43
CA ASP A 86 2.26 -8.06 3.58
C ASP A 86 1.62 -7.57 2.27
N VAL A 87 0.32 -7.34 2.28
CA VAL A 87 -0.41 -7.04 1.05
C VAL A 87 -1.45 -5.97 1.28
N THR A 88 -1.36 -4.89 0.51
CA THR A 88 -2.42 -3.87 0.48
C THR A 88 -3.16 -3.86 -0.86
N ARG A 89 -4.47 -3.76 -0.80
CA ARG A 89 -5.36 -3.45 -1.93
C ARG A 89 -6.35 -2.36 -1.56
N THR A 90 -6.59 -1.45 -2.49
CA THR A 90 -7.64 -0.42 -2.37
C THR A 90 -8.71 -0.70 -3.42
N LEU A 91 -9.95 -0.87 -2.98
CA LEU A 91 -11.07 -1.29 -3.80
C LEU A 91 -12.23 -0.29 -3.69
N PRO A 92 -12.98 -0.01 -4.78
CA PRO A 92 -14.26 0.69 -4.65
C PRO A 92 -15.30 -0.23 -4.04
N VAL A 93 -15.98 0.24 -2.98
CA VAL A 93 -16.95 -0.58 -2.22
C VAL A 93 -18.09 -1.09 -3.09
N ASP A 94 -18.55 -0.28 -4.03
CA ASP A 94 -19.64 -0.63 -4.98
C ASP A 94 -19.13 -1.16 -6.33
N GLY A 95 -17.84 -1.45 -6.45
CA GLY A 95 -17.21 -1.96 -7.65
C GLY A 95 -16.90 -0.89 -8.72
N THR A 96 -17.17 0.39 -8.46
CA THR A 96 -17.01 1.46 -9.45
C THR A 96 -16.19 2.63 -8.87
N PHE A 97 -15.08 2.98 -9.51
CA PHE A 97 -14.33 4.18 -9.16
C PHE A 97 -15.01 5.45 -9.71
N THR A 98 -15.06 6.51 -8.93
CA THR A 98 -15.25 7.85 -9.50
C THR A 98 -14.05 8.24 -10.36
N LEU A 99 -14.17 9.28 -11.17
CA LEU A 99 -13.06 9.76 -12.03
C LEU A 99 -11.83 10.13 -11.20
N ILE A 100 -12.01 10.79 -10.07
CA ILE A 100 -10.90 11.22 -9.20
C ILE A 100 -10.29 10.03 -8.46
N GLN A 101 -11.10 9.13 -7.92
CA GLN A 101 -10.60 7.90 -7.30
C GLN A 101 -9.77 7.08 -8.29
N ARG A 102 -10.26 6.90 -9.53
CA ARG A 102 -9.53 6.21 -10.61
C ARG A 102 -8.20 6.90 -10.90
N LYS A 103 -8.21 8.23 -11.03
CA LYS A 103 -7.02 9.03 -11.29
C LYS A 103 -5.94 8.84 -10.23
N VAL A 104 -6.33 8.87 -8.94
CA VAL A 104 -5.42 8.63 -7.81
C VAL A 104 -4.93 7.18 -7.81
N TYR A 105 -5.83 6.22 -7.98
CA TYR A 105 -5.52 4.80 -8.02
C TYR A 105 -4.49 4.45 -9.10
N GLU A 106 -4.69 4.92 -10.33
CA GLU A 106 -3.79 4.65 -11.46
C GLU A 106 -2.41 5.28 -11.25
N ALA A 107 -2.31 6.42 -10.57
CA ALA A 107 -1.02 7.02 -10.24
C ALA A 107 -0.23 6.18 -9.22
N VAL A 108 -0.91 5.64 -8.21
CA VAL A 108 -0.28 4.74 -7.23
C VAL A 108 0.13 3.43 -7.91
N ARG A 109 -0.71 2.88 -8.78
CA ARG A 109 -0.37 1.68 -9.56
C ARG A 109 0.85 1.91 -10.46
N GLU A 110 0.89 3.05 -11.18
CA GLU A 110 2.04 3.42 -12.02
C GLU A 110 3.33 3.54 -11.19
N ALA A 111 3.24 4.09 -9.96
CA ALA A 111 4.38 4.19 -9.06
C ALA A 111 4.87 2.80 -8.60
N ALA A 112 3.94 1.89 -8.27
CA ALA A 112 4.27 0.51 -7.91
C ALA A 112 4.90 -0.25 -9.09
N ASP A 113 4.32 -0.13 -10.29
CA ASP A 113 4.82 -0.79 -11.50
C ASP A 113 6.21 -0.27 -11.89
N ALA A 114 6.45 1.04 -11.79
CA ALA A 114 7.75 1.65 -12.07
C ALA A 114 8.82 1.17 -11.07
N ALA A 115 8.49 1.15 -9.79
CA ALA A 115 9.39 0.65 -8.75
C ALA A 115 9.73 -0.83 -8.95
N PHE A 116 8.74 -1.68 -9.25
CA PHE A 116 8.95 -3.10 -9.54
C PHE A 116 9.86 -3.31 -10.76
N ALA A 117 9.67 -2.52 -11.82
CA ALA A 117 10.39 -2.67 -13.08
C ALA A 117 11.92 -2.52 -12.97
N ILE A 118 12.41 -1.80 -11.95
CA ILE A 118 13.85 -1.61 -11.74
C ILE A 118 14.48 -2.67 -10.83
N VAL A 119 13.68 -3.50 -10.14
CA VAL A 119 14.20 -4.43 -9.14
C VAL A 119 15.07 -5.50 -9.80
N LYS A 120 16.32 -5.55 -9.37
CA LYS A 120 17.31 -6.56 -9.74
C LYS A 120 18.48 -6.51 -8.76
N PRO A 121 19.33 -7.53 -8.67
CA PRO A 121 20.58 -7.46 -7.91
C PRO A 121 21.46 -6.29 -8.37
N GLY A 122 22.08 -5.61 -7.41
CA GLY A 122 23.04 -4.54 -7.65
C GLY A 122 22.50 -3.11 -7.57
N ILE A 123 21.18 -2.90 -7.56
CA ILE A 123 20.60 -1.59 -7.23
C ILE A 123 20.65 -1.36 -5.71
N THR A 124 20.49 -0.12 -5.26
CA THR A 124 20.28 0.15 -3.83
C THR A 124 18.79 -0.02 -3.46
N PHE A 125 18.52 -0.40 -2.22
CA PHE A 125 17.13 -0.45 -1.73
C PHE A 125 16.42 0.91 -1.84
N ARG A 126 17.18 2.00 -1.69
CA ARG A 126 16.69 3.38 -1.88
C ARG A 126 16.22 3.67 -3.31
N ASP A 127 16.80 3.04 -4.34
CA ASP A 127 16.41 3.28 -5.73
C ASP A 127 14.95 2.89 -5.98
N VAL A 128 14.46 1.86 -5.28
CA VAL A 128 13.05 1.44 -5.33
C VAL A 128 12.14 2.57 -4.86
N HIS A 129 12.45 3.16 -3.69
CA HIS A 129 11.72 4.31 -3.16
C HIS A 129 11.77 5.53 -4.08
N ASN A 130 12.98 5.90 -4.52
CA ASN A 130 13.17 7.07 -5.37
C ASN A 130 12.41 6.96 -6.69
N THR A 131 12.34 5.76 -7.28
CA THR A 131 11.61 5.52 -8.52
C THR A 131 10.10 5.73 -8.34
N ALA A 132 9.52 5.17 -7.28
CA ALA A 132 8.11 5.40 -6.97
C ALA A 132 7.83 6.89 -6.70
N MET A 133 8.70 7.55 -5.92
CA MET A 133 8.56 8.99 -5.62
C MET A 133 8.66 9.85 -6.87
N GLY A 134 9.47 9.48 -7.86
CA GLY A 134 9.53 10.16 -9.15
C GLY A 134 8.16 10.20 -9.84
N VAL A 135 7.44 9.09 -9.85
CA VAL A 135 6.07 9.04 -10.40
C VAL A 135 5.11 9.88 -9.57
N ILE A 136 5.13 9.75 -8.24
CA ILE A 136 4.26 10.52 -7.33
C ILE A 136 4.48 12.04 -7.49
N ALA A 137 5.74 12.49 -7.53
CA ALA A 137 6.08 13.90 -7.72
C ALA A 137 5.55 14.42 -9.07
N LYS A 138 5.75 13.65 -10.14
CA LYS A 138 5.25 14.00 -11.48
C LYS A 138 3.73 14.14 -11.48
N LYS A 139 2.99 13.15 -10.96
CA LYS A 139 1.51 13.17 -10.93
C LYS A 139 0.97 14.32 -10.11
N THR A 140 1.52 14.54 -8.92
CA THR A 140 1.06 15.65 -8.04
C THR A 140 1.37 17.02 -8.61
N ALA A 141 2.49 17.20 -9.33
CA ALA A 141 2.81 18.42 -10.08
C ALA A 141 1.85 18.62 -11.26
N GLU A 142 1.63 17.59 -12.10
CA GLU A 142 0.68 17.62 -13.23
C GLU A 142 -0.75 17.96 -12.77
N TRP A 143 -1.15 17.58 -11.57
CA TRP A 143 -2.46 17.90 -11.01
C TRP A 143 -2.53 19.27 -10.34
N GLY A 144 -1.41 20.00 -10.29
CA GLY A 144 -1.33 21.31 -9.61
C GLY A 144 -1.47 21.23 -8.09
N LEU A 145 -1.17 20.08 -7.49
CA LEU A 145 -1.28 19.84 -6.05
C LEU A 145 -0.02 20.24 -5.28
N ILE A 146 1.11 20.41 -5.97
CA ILE A 146 2.34 20.95 -5.41
C ILE A 146 2.75 22.23 -6.15
N PRO A 147 3.40 23.21 -5.46
CA PRO A 147 3.66 24.53 -6.03
C PRO A 147 4.92 24.61 -6.91
N VAL A 148 5.59 23.49 -7.14
CA VAL A 148 6.88 23.38 -7.82
C VAL A 148 6.83 22.29 -8.89
N THR A 149 7.85 22.21 -9.75
CA THR A 149 7.99 21.13 -10.71
C THR A 149 8.29 19.78 -10.00
N ALA A 150 8.12 18.66 -10.72
CA ALA A 150 8.43 17.36 -10.18
C ALA A 150 9.91 17.25 -9.79
N GLU A 151 10.81 17.77 -10.62
CA GLU A 151 12.26 17.79 -10.39
C GLU A 151 12.60 18.59 -9.12
N GLU A 152 12.03 19.76 -8.96
CA GLU A 152 12.22 20.58 -7.77
C GLU A 152 11.66 19.90 -6.51
N ALA A 153 10.50 19.23 -6.63
CA ALA A 153 9.87 18.52 -5.51
C ALA A 153 10.73 17.34 -5.01
N LEU A 154 11.55 16.75 -5.88
CA LEU A 154 12.43 15.61 -5.54
C LEU A 154 13.76 16.05 -4.89
N LEU A 155 14.10 17.33 -4.92
CA LEU A 155 15.29 17.84 -4.23
C LEU A 155 15.18 17.60 -2.73
N PRO A 156 16.25 17.19 -2.04
CA PRO A 156 16.24 16.88 -0.61
C PRO A 156 15.71 18.00 0.28
N GLU A 157 15.97 19.26 -0.11
CA GLU A 157 15.54 20.46 0.61
C GLU A 157 14.07 20.81 0.41
N ASN A 158 13.42 20.29 -0.63
CA ASN A 158 12.02 20.63 -0.97
C ASN A 158 11.03 19.57 -0.50
N GLY A 159 11.08 18.37 -1.04
CA GLY A 159 10.27 17.24 -0.63
C GLY A 159 8.74 17.44 -0.71
N HIS A 160 8.24 18.34 -1.55
CA HIS A 160 6.82 18.71 -1.60
C HIS A 160 5.87 17.53 -1.86
N HIS A 161 6.29 16.55 -2.66
CA HIS A 161 5.53 15.32 -2.94
C HIS A 161 5.25 14.49 -1.68
N ARG A 162 6.11 14.61 -0.64
CA ARG A 162 5.99 13.88 0.64
C ARG A 162 4.77 14.33 1.46
N ARG A 163 4.13 15.44 1.08
CA ARG A 163 2.85 15.86 1.68
C ARG A 163 1.76 14.80 1.52
N TYR A 164 1.77 14.09 0.39
CA TYR A 164 0.74 13.13 0.02
C TYR A 164 1.22 11.68 0.07
N MET A 165 2.53 11.45 0.09
CA MET A 165 3.15 10.14 0.29
C MET A 165 4.12 10.25 1.48
N VAL A 166 3.65 9.85 2.65
CA VAL A 166 4.25 10.21 3.95
C VAL A 166 5.07 9.07 4.59
N HIS A 167 5.22 7.93 3.92
CA HIS A 167 5.95 6.75 4.41
C HIS A 167 7.01 6.24 3.41
N GLY A 168 7.77 5.23 3.79
CA GLY A 168 8.66 4.51 2.89
C GLY A 168 7.85 3.70 1.86
N THR A 169 8.40 3.52 0.67
CA THR A 169 7.73 2.70 -0.38
C THR A 169 7.95 1.21 -0.16
N SER A 170 8.91 0.82 0.69
CA SER A 170 9.34 -0.57 0.80
C SER A 170 9.97 -0.84 2.16
N HIS A 171 9.81 -2.06 2.65
CA HIS A 171 10.55 -2.62 3.77
C HIS A 171 10.88 -4.09 3.51
N HIS A 172 11.93 -4.60 4.13
CA HIS A 172 12.23 -6.02 4.10
C HIS A 172 11.15 -6.79 4.86
N LEU A 173 10.86 -7.99 4.36
CA LEU A 173 9.82 -8.89 4.85
C LEU A 173 10.44 -10.23 5.21
N GLY A 174 10.09 -10.76 6.37
CA GLY A 174 10.64 -12.01 6.87
C GLY A 174 9.80 -12.63 7.98
N ILE A 175 10.46 -13.01 9.09
CA ILE A 175 9.76 -13.44 10.31
C ILE A 175 9.00 -12.26 10.91
N ASP A 176 9.64 -11.10 10.97
CA ASP A 176 8.96 -9.85 11.30
C ASP A 176 8.40 -9.22 10.02
N VAL A 177 7.20 -8.60 10.10
CA VAL A 177 6.62 -7.88 8.97
C VAL A 177 7.52 -6.72 8.52
N HIS A 178 8.10 -5.95 9.46
CA HIS A 178 9.14 -4.97 9.21
C HIS A 178 10.49 -5.57 9.59
N ASP A 179 10.95 -6.52 8.77
CA ASP A 179 12.16 -7.28 9.08
C ASP A 179 13.42 -6.41 9.00
N CYS A 180 14.38 -6.68 9.88
CA CYS A 180 15.64 -5.93 9.97
C CYS A 180 15.47 -4.40 10.16
N SER A 181 14.33 -3.90 10.61
CA SER A 181 14.01 -2.47 10.70
C SER A 181 14.94 -1.65 11.61
N GLN A 182 15.67 -2.32 12.52
CA GLN A 182 16.67 -1.72 13.42
C GLN A 182 18.07 -1.72 12.82
N ALA A 183 18.27 -2.22 11.60
CA ALA A 183 19.56 -2.17 10.93
C ALA A 183 19.98 -0.72 10.65
N ARG A 184 21.30 -0.48 10.62
CA ARG A 184 21.82 0.84 10.27
C ARG A 184 21.43 1.20 8.85
N ARG A 185 21.23 2.50 8.60
CA ARG A 185 20.78 3.04 7.31
C ARG A 185 21.64 2.57 6.13
N GLU A 186 22.96 2.50 6.32
CA GLU A 186 23.91 2.05 5.30
C GLU A 186 23.70 0.58 4.91
N MET A 187 23.16 -0.22 5.82
CA MET A 187 22.86 -1.64 5.59
C MET A 187 21.44 -1.86 5.11
N TYR A 188 20.52 -0.95 5.37
CA TYR A 188 19.11 -1.04 5.02
C TYR A 188 18.79 -0.21 3.77
N MET A 189 18.62 1.11 3.95
CA MET A 189 18.21 2.01 2.85
C MET A 189 19.26 2.16 1.76
N ASP A 190 20.53 2.18 2.12
CA ASP A 190 21.66 2.31 1.19
C ASP A 190 22.31 0.93 0.88
N GLY A 191 21.71 -0.15 1.41
CA GLY A 191 22.13 -1.52 1.15
C GLY A 191 21.89 -1.91 -0.30
N ILE A 192 22.79 -2.77 -0.80
CA ILE A 192 22.65 -3.35 -2.14
C ILE A 192 21.61 -4.46 -2.11
N VAL A 193 20.71 -4.44 -3.07
CA VAL A 193 19.71 -5.49 -3.28
C VAL A 193 20.42 -6.73 -3.85
N GLU A 194 20.19 -7.87 -3.23
CA GLU A 194 20.80 -9.16 -3.58
C GLU A 194 19.73 -10.20 -3.91
N GLU A 195 20.11 -11.21 -4.70
CA GLU A 195 19.26 -12.38 -4.98
C GLU A 195 18.81 -13.06 -3.69
N GLY A 196 17.54 -13.45 -3.62
CA GLY A 196 16.90 -14.09 -2.48
C GLY A 196 16.30 -13.13 -1.45
N MET A 197 16.55 -11.81 -1.56
CA MET A 197 15.87 -10.84 -0.71
C MET A 197 14.37 -10.78 -1.03
N ILE A 198 13.57 -10.60 0.02
CA ILE A 198 12.12 -10.34 -0.09
C ILE A 198 11.82 -9.02 0.59
N PHE A 199 11.05 -8.17 -0.10
CA PHE A 199 10.61 -6.89 0.43
C PHE A 199 9.30 -6.44 -0.23
N THR A 200 8.62 -5.47 0.38
CA THR A 200 7.37 -4.88 -0.14
C THR A 200 7.65 -3.80 -1.16
N ILE A 201 6.69 -3.56 -2.06
CA ILE A 201 6.57 -2.32 -2.83
C ILE A 201 5.15 -1.79 -2.61
N GLU A 202 5.04 -0.68 -1.87
CA GLU A 202 3.79 -0.20 -1.30
C GLU A 202 3.57 1.33 -1.43
N PRO A 203 3.74 1.95 -2.60
CA PRO A 203 3.47 3.37 -2.72
C PRO A 203 2.01 3.69 -2.39
N GLY A 204 1.77 4.91 -1.90
CA GLY A 204 0.43 5.40 -1.61
C GLY A 204 0.26 6.89 -1.87
N LEU A 205 -0.99 7.33 -1.91
CA LEU A 205 -1.39 8.74 -1.94
C LEU A 205 -2.54 8.94 -0.95
N TYR A 206 -2.41 9.94 -0.08
CA TYR A 206 -3.35 10.19 1.00
C TYR A 206 -3.72 11.66 1.06
N PHE A 207 -4.98 11.97 0.80
CA PHE A 207 -5.52 13.34 0.80
C PHE A 207 -6.39 13.52 2.03
N GLN A 208 -5.84 14.13 3.07
CA GLN A 208 -6.53 14.31 4.35
C GLN A 208 -7.88 15.03 4.15
N PRO A 209 -8.95 14.57 4.84
CA PRO A 209 -10.30 15.12 4.66
C PRO A 209 -10.42 16.59 5.07
N ASP A 210 -9.58 17.03 6.00
CA ASP A 210 -9.54 18.40 6.55
C ASP A 210 -8.49 19.30 5.90
N ASP A 211 -7.73 18.81 4.92
CA ASP A 211 -6.76 19.63 4.19
C ASP A 211 -7.47 20.56 3.20
N LEU A 212 -7.67 21.82 3.62
CA LEU A 212 -8.35 22.83 2.82
C LEU A 212 -7.53 23.34 1.64
N THR A 213 -6.24 23.01 1.56
CA THR A 213 -5.36 23.37 0.42
C THR A 213 -5.48 22.40 -0.75
N VAL A 214 -6.09 21.24 -0.52
CA VAL A 214 -6.38 20.24 -1.55
C VAL A 214 -7.80 20.47 -2.11
N PRO A 215 -8.03 20.39 -3.44
CA PRO A 215 -9.36 20.44 -4.01
C PRO A 215 -10.32 19.45 -3.34
N LYS A 216 -11.58 19.89 -3.14
CA LYS A 216 -12.56 19.11 -2.34
C LYS A 216 -12.74 17.67 -2.83
N GLU A 217 -12.69 17.46 -4.13
CA GLU A 217 -12.88 16.16 -4.78
C GLU A 217 -11.81 15.12 -4.48
N TYR A 218 -10.64 15.54 -3.99
CA TYR A 218 -9.57 14.62 -3.54
C TYR A 218 -9.67 14.27 -2.05
N ARG A 219 -10.29 15.14 -1.24
CA ARG A 219 -10.26 15.00 0.23
C ARG A 219 -10.90 13.71 0.70
N GLY A 220 -10.23 13.02 1.60
CA GLY A 220 -10.66 11.73 2.13
C GLY A 220 -10.34 10.54 1.23
N ILE A 221 -9.63 10.74 0.11
CA ILE A 221 -9.14 9.65 -0.71
C ILE A 221 -7.78 9.20 -0.20
N GLY A 222 -7.67 7.94 0.22
CA GLY A 222 -6.43 7.25 0.52
C GLY A 222 -6.32 6.00 -0.36
N VAL A 223 -5.16 5.81 -1.00
CA VAL A 223 -4.87 4.66 -1.85
C VAL A 223 -3.48 4.15 -1.53
N ARG A 224 -3.33 2.85 -1.26
CA ARG A 224 -2.08 2.10 -1.23
C ARG A 224 -2.25 0.83 -2.04
N ILE A 225 -1.22 0.45 -2.78
CA ILE A 225 -1.12 -0.84 -3.47
C ILE A 225 0.23 -1.43 -3.08
N GLU A 226 0.20 -2.64 -2.56
CA GLU A 226 1.36 -3.31 -2.02
C GLU A 226 1.46 -4.74 -2.50
N ASP A 227 2.66 -5.12 -2.89
CA ASP A 227 3.00 -6.48 -3.29
C ASP A 227 4.29 -6.94 -2.61
N ASP A 228 4.37 -8.26 -2.32
CA ASP A 228 5.58 -8.94 -1.87
C ASP A 228 6.46 -9.28 -3.08
N ILE A 229 7.71 -8.85 -3.06
CA ILE A 229 8.65 -8.98 -4.18
C ILE A 229 9.85 -9.85 -3.77
N LEU A 230 10.10 -10.91 -4.54
CA LEU A 230 11.29 -11.75 -4.45
C LEU A 230 12.32 -11.30 -5.50
N VAL A 231 13.52 -11.00 -5.07
CA VAL A 231 14.65 -10.71 -5.96
C VAL A 231 15.21 -12.01 -6.52
N THR A 232 15.29 -12.09 -7.84
CA THR A 232 15.85 -13.25 -8.57
C THR A 232 17.21 -12.92 -9.16
N ALA A 233 17.93 -13.91 -9.67
CA ALA A 233 19.26 -13.72 -10.25
C ALA A 233 19.33 -12.62 -11.33
N ASN A 234 18.25 -12.39 -12.09
CA ASN A 234 18.23 -11.48 -13.23
C ASN A 234 17.11 -10.41 -13.18
N GLY A 235 16.42 -10.27 -12.05
CA GLY A 235 15.28 -9.34 -11.91
C GLY A 235 14.50 -9.60 -10.64
N ALA A 236 13.17 -9.63 -10.74
CA ALA A 236 12.30 -9.89 -9.61
C ALA A 236 11.04 -10.65 -9.98
N GLU A 237 10.44 -11.33 -9.01
CA GLU A 237 9.14 -11.98 -9.09
C GLU A 237 8.18 -11.31 -8.12
N ASN A 238 6.97 -10.98 -8.57
CA ASN A 238 5.89 -10.53 -7.73
C ASN A 238 5.13 -11.75 -7.19
N LEU A 239 5.30 -12.04 -5.89
CA LEU A 239 4.71 -13.20 -5.23
C LEU A 239 3.19 -13.08 -5.04
N THR A 240 2.65 -11.87 -5.16
CA THR A 240 1.23 -11.53 -4.97
C THR A 240 0.50 -11.20 -6.26
N ILE A 241 1.13 -11.43 -7.42
CA ILE A 241 0.60 -11.13 -8.76
C ILE A 241 -0.79 -11.73 -9.05
N ALA A 242 -1.13 -12.86 -8.40
CA ALA A 242 -2.44 -13.49 -8.54
C ALA A 242 -3.59 -12.71 -7.87
N LEU A 243 -3.27 -11.69 -7.06
CA LEU A 243 -4.25 -10.79 -6.46
C LEU A 243 -4.43 -9.57 -7.38
N PRO A 244 -5.61 -9.36 -7.99
CA PRO A 244 -5.84 -8.23 -8.90
C PRO A 244 -5.52 -6.87 -8.27
N ARG A 245 -5.01 -5.97 -9.12
CA ARG A 245 -4.68 -4.57 -8.80
C ARG A 245 -5.52 -3.62 -9.64
#